data_1784a848e6a4ce2274540d79b8c09c54
#
_entry.id   1784a848e6a4ce2274540d79b8c09c54
#
_cell.length_a   1.000
_cell.length_b   1.000
_cell.length_c   1.000
_cell.angle_alpha   90.00
_cell.angle_beta   90.00
_cell.angle_gamma   90.00
#
_symmetry.space_group_name_H-M   'P 1'
#
loop_
_entity.id
_entity.type
_entity.pdbx_description
1 polymer ?
#
loop_
_entity_poly.entity_id
_entity_poly.type
_entity_poly.pdbx_seq_one_letter_code
_entity_poly.pdbx_strand_id
1 'polypeptide(L)'
;MDEKRELLRHMLASLAYRAARALDGAPDHFAGFAGAGRMPVQILAHMGDLFDWALSAAVGKERWHASQPQVWRDEKRRFFQSLQAFDSFLASDGELKAPIERLIQGPVTDALSHVGQLAMLRRLSGTPIRGENFYVAAIALGQVGADQPAPVQPFK
;
A
#
# COMPACT_ATOMS: atom_id res chain seq x y z
N MET A 1 8.52 -21.92 6.02
CA MET A 1 7.46 -20.86 6.09
C MET A 1 6.23 -21.38 5.38
N ASP A 2 5.03 -21.02 5.85
CA ASP A 2 3.78 -21.41 5.21
C ASP A 2 3.63 -20.73 3.84
N GLU A 3 3.35 -21.50 2.79
CA GLU A 3 3.19 -21.03 1.40
C GLU A 3 2.13 -19.91 1.29
N LYS A 4 1.06 -19.98 2.08
CA LYS A 4 0.03 -18.93 2.10
C LYS A 4 0.57 -17.61 2.66
N ARG A 5 1.43 -17.66 3.68
CA ARG A 5 2.11 -16.47 4.20
C ARG A 5 3.07 -15.86 3.17
N GLU A 6 3.82 -16.69 2.46
CA GLU A 6 4.71 -16.22 1.40
C GLU A 6 3.93 -15.56 0.26
N LEU A 7 2.81 -16.16 -0.16
CA LEU A 7 1.94 -15.56 -1.17
C LEU A 7 1.39 -14.22 -0.70
N LEU A 8 0.91 -14.14 0.54
CA LEU A 8 0.43 -12.87 1.11
C LEU A 8 1.54 -11.82 1.15
N ARG A 9 2.75 -12.19 1.58
CA ARG A 9 3.90 -11.29 1.56
C ARG A 9 4.26 -10.83 0.14
N HIS A 10 4.13 -11.69 -0.87
CA HIS A 10 4.32 -11.29 -2.26
C HIS A 10 3.25 -10.29 -2.72
N MET A 11 2.00 -10.47 -2.28
CA MET A 11 0.94 -9.48 -2.53
C MET A 11 1.26 -8.13 -1.88
N LEU A 12 1.83 -8.12 -0.66
CA LEU A 12 2.27 -6.87 -0.01
C LEU A 12 3.42 -6.21 -0.77
N ALA A 13 4.38 -6.97 -1.25
CA ALA A 13 5.47 -6.45 -2.09
C ALA A 13 4.94 -5.85 -3.40
N SER A 14 3.96 -6.51 -4.03
CA SER A 14 3.28 -6.00 -5.23
C SER A 14 2.50 -4.73 -4.95
N LEU A 15 1.81 -4.66 -3.80
CA LEU A 15 1.13 -3.46 -3.34
C LEU A 15 2.11 -2.30 -3.12
N ALA A 16 3.21 -2.55 -2.41
CA ALA A 16 4.25 -1.54 -2.15
C ALA A 16 4.82 -0.98 -3.45
N TYR A 17 5.13 -1.86 -4.40
CA TYR A 17 5.64 -1.47 -5.72
C TYR A 17 4.67 -0.54 -6.45
N ARG A 18 3.39 -0.93 -6.54
CA ARG A 18 2.36 -0.12 -7.21
C ARG A 18 2.06 1.18 -6.47
N ALA A 19 2.01 1.14 -5.13
CA ALA A 19 1.82 2.33 -4.31
C ALA A 19 2.97 3.32 -4.49
N ALA A 20 4.21 2.84 -4.46
CA ALA A 20 5.38 3.68 -4.71
C ALA A 20 5.28 4.39 -6.07
N ARG A 21 4.87 3.70 -7.13
CA ARG A 21 4.63 4.33 -8.46
C ARG A 21 3.56 5.41 -8.42
N ALA A 22 2.47 5.17 -7.70
CA ALA A 22 1.37 6.14 -7.60
C ALA A 22 1.75 7.37 -6.75
N LEU A 23 2.63 7.21 -5.76
CA LEU A 23 3.02 8.24 -4.82
C LEU A 23 4.28 9.00 -5.24
N ASP A 24 5.18 8.36 -5.99
CA ASP A 24 6.45 8.95 -6.39
C ASP A 24 6.26 10.12 -7.35
N GLY A 25 7.03 11.20 -7.13
CA GLY A 25 6.96 12.39 -7.95
C GLY A 25 5.63 13.16 -7.87
N ALA A 26 4.73 12.82 -6.95
CA ALA A 26 3.52 13.59 -6.70
C ALA A 26 3.90 14.96 -6.09
N PRO A 27 3.47 16.08 -6.68
CA PRO A 27 3.72 17.39 -6.10
C PRO A 27 2.92 17.53 -4.78
N ASP A 28 3.39 18.37 -3.85
CA ASP A 28 2.75 18.52 -2.53
C ASP A 28 1.28 18.95 -2.62
N HIS A 29 0.93 19.78 -3.61
CA HIS A 29 -0.46 20.20 -3.79
C HIS A 29 -1.39 19.07 -4.24
N PHE A 30 -0.85 17.95 -4.73
CA PHE A 30 -1.65 16.75 -5.05
C PHE A 30 -2.38 16.20 -3.83
N ALA A 31 -1.81 16.35 -2.64
CA ALA A 31 -2.40 15.88 -1.38
C ALA A 31 -3.84 16.35 -1.17
N GLY A 32 -4.13 17.59 -1.55
CA GLY A 32 -5.45 18.22 -1.42
C GLY A 32 -6.27 18.27 -2.71
N PHE A 33 -5.90 17.51 -3.74
CA PHE A 33 -6.64 17.52 -5.00
C PHE A 33 -8.07 17.00 -4.81
N ALA A 34 -9.05 17.85 -5.06
CA ALA A 34 -10.47 17.56 -4.86
C ALA A 34 -11.16 17.15 -6.17
N GLY A 35 -10.68 16.07 -6.81
CA GLY A 35 -11.17 15.65 -8.12
C GLY A 35 -12.47 14.85 -8.09
N ALA A 36 -12.64 13.96 -7.11
CA ALA A 36 -13.76 13.02 -7.06
C ALA A 36 -13.96 12.43 -5.66
N GLY A 37 -14.43 13.20 -4.73
CA GLY A 37 -14.70 12.74 -3.36
C GLY A 37 -13.49 12.89 -2.43
N ARG A 38 -12.93 11.79 -1.94
CA ARG A 38 -11.79 11.87 -1.01
C ARG A 38 -10.55 12.44 -1.67
N MET A 39 -9.87 13.34 -0.95
CA MET A 39 -8.55 13.84 -1.34
C MET A 39 -7.47 12.76 -1.24
N PRO A 40 -6.40 12.83 -2.05
CA PRO A 40 -5.31 11.84 -1.99
C PRO A 40 -4.74 11.60 -0.59
N VAL A 41 -4.54 12.65 0.21
CA VAL A 41 -4.04 12.50 1.57
C VAL A 41 -4.99 11.72 2.49
N GLN A 42 -6.30 11.86 2.29
CA GLN A 42 -7.31 11.10 3.04
C GLN A 42 -7.29 9.62 2.63
N ILE A 43 -7.14 9.33 1.34
CA ILE A 43 -6.99 7.97 0.83
C ILE A 43 -5.73 7.33 1.40
N LEU A 44 -4.62 8.03 1.38
CA LEU A 44 -3.35 7.53 1.87
C LEU A 44 -3.37 7.28 3.39
N ALA A 45 -4.00 8.18 4.17
CA ALA A 45 -4.21 7.98 5.60
C ALA A 45 -5.02 6.71 5.88
N HIS A 46 -6.10 6.50 5.12
CA HIS A 46 -6.90 5.28 5.22
C HIS A 46 -6.10 4.02 4.86
N MET A 47 -5.23 4.07 3.84
CA MET A 47 -4.37 2.93 3.49
C MET A 47 -3.40 2.58 4.62
N GLY A 48 -2.85 3.56 5.33
CA GLY A 48 -2.05 3.33 6.54
C GLY A 48 -2.86 2.67 7.65
N ASP A 49 -4.08 3.15 7.89
CA ASP A 49 -4.99 2.57 8.88
C ASP A 49 -5.34 1.12 8.57
N LEU A 50 -5.49 0.75 7.28
CA LEU A 50 -5.75 -0.62 6.86
C LEU A 50 -4.64 -1.58 7.30
N PHE A 51 -3.37 -1.19 7.24
CA PHE A 51 -2.26 -2.06 7.65
C PHE A 51 -2.00 -2.06 9.15
N ASP A 52 -2.28 -0.99 9.85
CA ASP A 52 -2.34 -1.00 11.32
C ASP A 52 -3.44 -1.95 11.80
N TRP A 53 -4.60 -1.92 11.17
CA TRP A 53 -5.70 -2.84 11.44
C TRP A 53 -5.33 -4.29 11.09
N ALA A 54 -4.74 -4.54 9.91
CA ALA A 54 -4.31 -5.87 9.49
C ALA A 54 -3.34 -6.50 10.50
N LEU A 55 -2.34 -5.74 10.96
CA LEU A 55 -1.41 -6.20 11.98
C LEU A 55 -2.12 -6.50 13.30
N SER A 56 -3.01 -5.61 13.76
CA SER A 56 -3.76 -5.81 15.00
C SER A 56 -4.62 -7.07 14.97
N ALA A 57 -5.27 -7.37 13.83
CA ALA A 57 -6.03 -8.60 13.62
C ALA A 57 -5.11 -9.83 13.58
N ALA A 58 -3.98 -9.73 12.88
CA ALA A 58 -3.02 -10.81 12.74
C ALA A 58 -2.44 -11.26 14.09
N VAL A 59 -2.25 -10.35 15.03
CA VAL A 59 -1.76 -10.66 16.39
C VAL A 59 -2.90 -10.97 17.39
N GLY A 60 -4.15 -11.01 16.96
CA GLY A 60 -5.30 -11.33 17.79
C GLY A 60 -5.79 -10.20 18.69
N LYS A 61 -5.46 -8.95 18.37
CA LYS A 61 -5.88 -7.74 19.09
C LYS A 61 -6.56 -6.76 18.13
N GLU A 62 -7.47 -7.29 17.32
CA GLU A 62 -8.14 -6.54 16.26
C GLU A 62 -8.71 -5.21 16.75
N ARG A 63 -8.25 -4.12 16.13
CA ARG A 63 -8.69 -2.76 16.43
C ARG A 63 -8.63 -1.88 15.18
N TRP A 64 -9.76 -1.34 14.81
CA TRP A 64 -9.85 -0.29 13.82
C TRP A 64 -9.66 1.09 14.44
N HIS A 65 -8.86 1.94 13.80
CA HIS A 65 -8.71 3.34 14.14
C HIS A 65 -8.68 4.16 12.86
N ALA A 66 -9.56 5.16 12.75
CA ALA A 66 -9.57 6.09 11.64
C ALA A 66 -8.74 7.33 12.00
N SER A 67 -7.58 7.47 11.39
CA SER A 67 -6.66 8.58 11.65
C SER A 67 -7.11 9.87 10.97
N GLN A 68 -6.85 11.01 11.61
CA GLN A 68 -6.89 12.30 10.93
C GLN A 68 -5.65 12.41 10.03
N PRO A 69 -5.82 12.80 8.74
CA PRO A 69 -4.69 12.92 7.83
C PRO A 69 -3.64 13.93 8.32
N GLN A 70 -2.39 13.52 8.24
CA GLN A 70 -1.22 14.38 8.45
C GLN A 70 -0.81 15.06 7.13
N VAL A 71 0.33 15.73 7.10
CA VAL A 71 0.89 16.23 5.86
C VAL A 71 1.30 15.08 4.94
N TRP A 72 1.28 15.31 3.63
CA TRP A 72 1.50 14.28 2.60
C TRP A 72 2.75 13.44 2.83
N ARG A 73 3.88 14.09 3.11
CA ARG A 73 5.15 13.39 3.36
C ARG A 73 5.06 12.42 4.54
N ASP A 74 4.41 12.83 5.62
CA ASP A 74 4.30 12.03 6.83
C ASP A 74 3.32 10.88 6.66
N GLU A 75 2.24 11.07 5.90
CA GLU A 75 1.32 9.97 5.54
C GLU A 75 1.99 8.94 4.61
N LYS A 76 2.82 9.36 3.66
CA LYS A 76 3.61 8.42 2.85
C LYS A 76 4.52 7.56 3.74
N ARG A 77 5.23 8.19 4.67
CA ARG A 77 6.10 7.49 5.61
C ARG A 77 5.29 6.50 6.45
N ARG A 78 4.19 6.94 7.03
CA ARG A 78 3.33 6.11 7.88
C ARG A 78 2.77 4.90 7.13
N PHE A 79 2.30 5.09 5.91
CA PHE A 79 1.80 3.99 5.08
C PHE A 79 2.86 2.90 4.89
N PHE A 80 4.06 3.25 4.45
CA PHE A 80 5.12 2.26 4.25
C PHE A 80 5.62 1.64 5.56
N GLN A 81 5.63 2.39 6.65
CA GLN A 81 5.96 1.84 7.98
C GLN A 81 4.93 0.81 8.45
N SER A 82 3.64 1.10 8.30
CA SER A 82 2.56 0.16 8.65
C SER A 82 2.62 -1.10 7.80
N LEU A 83 2.86 -0.96 6.50
CA LEU A 83 3.02 -2.07 5.59
C LEU A 83 4.25 -2.93 5.95
N GLN A 84 5.38 -2.30 6.26
CA GLN A 84 6.59 -2.97 6.71
C GLN A 84 6.38 -3.74 8.02
N ALA A 85 5.70 -3.14 8.98
CA ALA A 85 5.40 -3.79 10.26
C ALA A 85 4.55 -5.06 10.06
N PHE A 86 3.55 -4.99 9.18
CA PHE A 86 2.71 -6.14 8.86
C PHE A 86 3.50 -7.24 8.12
N ASP A 87 4.30 -6.89 7.11
CA ASP A 87 5.17 -7.86 6.41
C ASP A 87 6.17 -8.50 7.36
N SER A 88 6.79 -7.72 8.25
CA SER A 88 7.75 -8.24 9.24
C SER A 88 7.11 -9.24 10.19
N PHE A 89 5.86 -9.01 10.62
CA PHE A 89 5.12 -9.98 11.42
C PHE A 89 4.86 -11.26 10.62
N LEU A 90 4.43 -11.16 9.36
CA LEU A 90 4.20 -12.33 8.50
C LEU A 90 5.49 -13.11 8.22
N ALA A 91 6.64 -12.45 8.21
CA ALA A 91 7.96 -13.07 8.06
C ALA A 91 8.44 -13.80 9.31
N SER A 92 7.89 -13.48 10.47
CA SER A 92 8.26 -14.08 11.75
C SER A 92 7.59 -15.44 11.97
N ASP A 93 8.03 -16.14 13.04
CA ASP A 93 7.38 -17.37 13.50
C ASP A 93 6.15 -17.12 14.38
N GLY A 94 5.73 -15.85 14.50
CA GLY A 94 4.54 -15.46 15.27
C GLY A 94 3.28 -16.17 14.79
N GLU A 95 2.47 -16.65 15.73
CA GLU A 95 1.21 -17.32 15.41
C GLU A 95 0.24 -16.32 14.79
N LEU A 96 -0.27 -16.65 13.59
CA LEU A 96 -1.27 -15.84 12.90
C LEU A 96 -2.66 -16.11 13.49
N LYS A 97 -3.26 -15.10 14.11
CA LYS A 97 -4.56 -15.22 14.79
C LYS A 97 -5.77 -14.89 13.89
N ALA A 98 -5.53 -14.33 12.71
CA ALA A 98 -6.58 -14.06 11.73
C ALA A 98 -6.44 -14.98 10.50
N PRO A 99 -7.56 -15.41 9.87
CA PRO A 99 -7.49 -16.14 8.61
C PRO A 99 -6.83 -15.29 7.51
N ILE A 100 -5.91 -15.91 6.77
CA ILE A 100 -5.19 -15.22 5.67
C ILE A 100 -6.18 -14.69 4.63
N GLU A 101 -7.21 -15.45 4.33
CA GLU A 101 -8.24 -15.07 3.37
C GLU A 101 -8.95 -13.75 3.77
N ARG A 102 -9.17 -13.52 5.06
CA ARG A 102 -9.74 -12.26 5.56
C ARG A 102 -8.76 -11.09 5.47
N LEU A 103 -7.47 -11.35 5.70
CA LEU A 103 -6.44 -10.34 5.53
C LEU A 103 -6.28 -9.94 4.05
N ILE A 104 -6.46 -10.89 3.13
CA ILE A 104 -6.46 -10.62 1.69
C ILE A 104 -7.72 -9.84 1.29
N GLN A 105 -8.91 -10.38 1.56
CA GLN A 105 -10.17 -9.80 1.08
C GLN A 105 -10.50 -8.43 1.70
N GLY A 106 -10.03 -8.15 2.91
CA GLY A 106 -10.20 -6.89 3.60
C GLY A 106 -9.04 -5.91 3.29
N PRO A 107 -8.06 -5.76 4.19
CA PRO A 107 -7.07 -4.68 4.08
C PRO A 107 -6.26 -4.70 2.79
N VAL A 108 -5.85 -5.86 2.27
CA VAL A 108 -4.95 -5.92 1.12
C VAL A 108 -5.66 -5.51 -0.17
N THR A 109 -6.82 -6.11 -0.45
CA THR A 109 -7.56 -5.80 -1.68
C THR A 109 -8.17 -4.40 -1.63
N ASP A 110 -8.57 -3.92 -0.46
CA ASP A 110 -9.03 -2.53 -0.29
C ASP A 110 -7.89 -1.54 -0.60
N ALA A 111 -6.71 -1.76 -0.04
CA ALA A 111 -5.54 -0.93 -0.34
C ALA A 111 -5.16 -0.95 -1.83
N LEU A 112 -5.24 -2.09 -2.51
CA LEU A 112 -5.02 -2.18 -3.96
C LEU A 112 -6.03 -1.35 -4.76
N SER A 113 -7.30 -1.35 -4.34
CA SER A 113 -8.33 -0.49 -4.93
C SER A 113 -8.00 0.99 -4.77
N HIS A 114 -7.50 1.38 -3.60
CA HIS A 114 -7.08 2.75 -3.31
C HIS A 114 -5.82 3.18 -4.08
N VAL A 115 -4.89 2.27 -4.34
CA VAL A 115 -3.75 2.56 -5.24
C VAL A 115 -4.25 2.94 -6.63
N GLY A 116 -5.24 2.20 -7.16
CA GLY A 116 -5.88 2.53 -8.44
C GLY A 116 -6.55 3.91 -8.42
N GLN A 117 -7.22 4.28 -7.32
CA GLN A 117 -7.81 5.60 -7.14
C GLN A 117 -6.73 6.69 -7.14
N LEU A 118 -5.63 6.52 -6.42
CA LEU A 118 -4.52 7.48 -6.41
C LEU A 118 -3.92 7.65 -7.80
N ALA A 119 -3.71 6.57 -8.55
CA ALA A 119 -3.21 6.63 -9.92
C ALA A 119 -4.17 7.40 -10.85
N MET A 120 -5.49 7.21 -10.70
CA MET A 120 -6.50 7.95 -11.44
C MET A 120 -6.50 9.44 -11.06
N LEU A 121 -6.42 9.76 -9.77
CA LEU A 121 -6.36 11.13 -9.30
C LEU A 121 -5.09 11.85 -9.78
N ARG A 122 -3.95 11.15 -9.89
CA ARG A 122 -2.73 11.66 -10.52
C ARG A 122 -3.00 12.08 -11.97
N ARG A 123 -3.71 11.25 -12.73
CA ARG A 123 -4.08 11.57 -14.13
C ARG A 123 -5.00 12.77 -14.18
N LEU A 124 -6.03 12.81 -13.36
CA LEU A 124 -7.00 13.91 -13.32
C LEU A 124 -6.37 15.25 -12.89
N SER A 125 -5.37 15.20 -12.00
CA SER A 125 -4.64 16.40 -11.54
C SER A 125 -3.57 16.89 -12.52
N GLY A 126 -3.40 16.22 -13.66
CA GLY A 126 -2.39 16.59 -14.66
C GLY A 126 -0.97 16.09 -14.35
N THR A 127 -0.82 15.16 -13.40
CA THR A 127 0.48 14.59 -13.03
C THR A 127 0.48 13.05 -13.18
N PRO A 128 0.13 12.52 -14.38
CA PRO A 128 -0.03 11.08 -14.57
C PRO A 128 1.27 10.31 -14.29
N ILE A 129 1.11 9.08 -13.79
CA ILE A 129 2.24 8.15 -13.69
C ILE A 129 2.42 7.43 -15.03
N ARG A 130 3.66 7.06 -15.34
CA ARG A 130 3.96 6.24 -16.51
C ARG A 130 3.53 4.82 -16.26
N GLY A 131 2.83 4.21 -17.22
CA GLY A 131 2.47 2.79 -17.17
C GLY A 131 3.67 1.88 -17.42
N GLU A 132 3.56 0.65 -16.96
CA GLU A 132 4.56 -0.39 -17.17
C GLU A 132 3.91 -1.78 -17.22
N ASN A 133 4.64 -2.76 -17.73
CA ASN A 133 4.24 -4.17 -17.64
C ASN A 133 4.59 -4.72 -16.26
N PHE A 134 3.63 -4.75 -15.35
CA PHE A 134 3.83 -5.25 -13.99
C PHE A 134 4.12 -6.75 -13.92
N TYR A 135 3.78 -7.52 -14.96
CA TYR A 135 4.07 -8.96 -14.98
C TYR A 135 5.56 -9.27 -14.90
N VAL A 136 6.40 -8.40 -15.49
CA VAL A 136 7.86 -8.54 -15.50
C VAL A 136 8.56 -7.63 -14.50
N ALA A 137 7.81 -6.92 -13.66
CA ALA A 137 8.38 -6.01 -12.68
C ALA A 137 9.26 -6.76 -11.66
N ALA A 138 10.35 -6.14 -11.23
CA ALA A 138 11.27 -6.69 -10.24
C ALA A 138 10.70 -6.55 -8.82
N ILE A 139 9.71 -7.37 -8.50
CA ILE A 139 9.05 -7.41 -7.19
C ILE A 139 9.64 -8.56 -6.38
N ALA A 140 10.12 -8.28 -5.18
CA ALA A 140 10.74 -9.28 -4.31
C ALA A 140 10.12 -9.29 -2.91
N LEU A 141 10.04 -10.47 -2.30
CA LEU A 141 9.57 -10.66 -0.92
C LEU A 141 10.34 -9.74 0.03
N GLY A 142 9.62 -9.05 0.90
CA GLY A 142 10.20 -8.14 1.89
C GLY A 142 10.50 -6.74 1.37
N GLN A 143 10.44 -6.49 0.06
CA GLN A 143 10.55 -5.15 -0.52
C GLN A 143 9.22 -4.40 -0.44
N VAL A 144 8.88 -3.94 0.74
CA VAL A 144 7.60 -3.27 1.04
C VAL A 144 7.77 -1.79 1.41
N GLY A 145 8.94 -1.21 1.16
CA GLY A 145 9.23 0.21 1.39
C GLY A 145 8.94 1.11 0.18
N ALA A 146 9.16 2.40 0.36
CA ALA A 146 8.99 3.40 -0.69
C ALA A 146 10.04 3.30 -1.80
N ASP A 147 11.23 2.81 -1.47
CA ASP A 147 12.33 2.64 -2.43
C ASP A 147 12.12 1.36 -3.23
N GLN A 148 11.79 1.52 -4.50
CA GLN A 148 11.48 0.42 -5.41
C GLN A 148 12.36 0.47 -6.65
N PRO A 149 12.70 -0.69 -7.25
CA PRO A 149 13.50 -0.71 -8.48
C PRO A 149 12.80 0.00 -9.64
N ALA A 150 13.59 0.47 -10.59
CA ALA A 150 13.09 1.08 -11.82
C ALA A 150 12.24 0.07 -12.62
N PRO A 151 11.26 0.54 -13.41
CA PRO A 151 10.48 -0.33 -14.29
C PRO A 151 11.36 -1.13 -15.24
N VAL A 152 11.13 -2.43 -15.31
CA VAL A 152 11.82 -3.33 -16.26
C VAL A 152 11.31 -3.08 -17.69
N GLN A 153 10.02 -2.93 -17.86
CA GLN A 153 9.39 -2.70 -19.15
C GLN A 153 8.35 -1.57 -19.07
N PRO A 154 8.83 -0.29 -19.08
CA PRO A 154 7.92 0.85 -19.11
C PRO A 154 7.24 0.96 -20.48
N PHE A 155 5.98 1.42 -20.49
CA PHE A 155 5.27 1.73 -21.73
C PHE A 155 5.74 3.07 -22.32
N LYS A 156 5.59 3.23 -23.64
CA LYS A 156 5.96 4.46 -24.38
C LYS A 156 4.99 5.61 -24.10
#